data_aa56ae5c3b20eafb3e993450252a0832
#
_entry.id   aa56ae5c3b20eafb3e993450252a0832
#
_cell.length_a   1.000
_cell.length_b   1.000
_cell.length_c   1.000
_cell.angle_alpha   90.00
_cell.angle_beta   90.00
_cell.angle_gamma   90.00
#
_symmetry.space_group_name_H-M   'P 1'
#
loop_
_entity.id
_entity.type
_entity.pdbx_description
1 polymer ?
#
loop_
_entity_poly.entity_id
_entity_poly.type
_entity_poly.pdbx_seq_one_letter_code
_entity_poly.pdbx_strand_id
1 'polypeptide(L)'
;MTPPQKERIIDQAMHMFVSQGIKSVRTDDIAQQLGVSKRTLYEMFGDKEGLLYLAMERYSERNRQRWNELTADAHDVLEAMFMVLGEVMDNAEVSRRMMDNLKKFYPAVHDKLMREGMVKNRTSLRSMLEQGIEAGLFVNNFNIDLSISVLYYTASAIVTRRELMLPDGMSEREAFVQIISNFFRGISTAKGLQLIDDNLKRYRLSKTGNKLNLDR
;
A
#
# COMPACT_ATOMS: atom_id res chain seq x y z
N MET A 1 -18.77 25.07 -8.65
CA MET A 1 -17.69 24.72 -7.71
C MET A 1 -16.47 24.29 -8.51
N THR A 2 -15.29 24.79 -8.17
CA THR A 2 -14.06 24.53 -8.94
C THR A 2 -13.47 23.14 -8.61
N PRO A 3 -12.73 22.48 -9.53
CA PRO A 3 -12.02 21.24 -9.24
C PRO A 3 -11.20 21.27 -7.94
N PRO A 4 -10.45 22.35 -7.60
CA PRO A 4 -9.72 22.43 -6.34
C PRO A 4 -10.58 22.34 -5.08
N GLN A 5 -11.82 22.80 -5.13
CA GLN A 5 -12.72 22.74 -3.99
C GLN A 5 -13.24 21.31 -3.74
N LYS A 6 -13.52 20.55 -4.83
CA LYS A 6 -13.90 19.13 -4.74
C LYS A 6 -12.77 18.32 -4.12
N GLU A 7 -11.55 18.53 -4.56
CA GLU A 7 -10.36 17.86 -4.05
C GLU A 7 -10.12 18.15 -2.57
N ARG A 8 -10.25 19.41 -2.16
CA ARG A 8 -10.13 19.79 -0.75
C ARG A 8 -11.14 19.08 0.15
N ILE A 9 -12.38 18.88 -0.32
CA ILE A 9 -13.41 18.16 0.43
C ILE A 9 -13.01 16.68 0.56
N ILE A 10 -12.55 16.05 -0.52
CA ILE A 10 -12.11 14.66 -0.52
C ILE A 10 -10.95 14.45 0.43
N ASP A 11 -9.95 15.34 0.41
CA ASP A 11 -8.78 15.26 1.28
C ASP A 11 -9.13 15.42 2.76
N GLN A 12 -9.98 16.37 3.09
CA GLN A 12 -10.43 16.57 4.46
C GLN A 12 -11.29 15.42 4.95
N ALA A 13 -12.18 14.90 4.11
CA ALA A 13 -12.96 13.70 4.44
C ALA A 13 -12.04 12.51 4.71
N MET A 14 -11.01 12.31 3.91
CA MET A 14 -10.02 11.26 4.14
C MET A 14 -9.30 11.41 5.46
N HIS A 15 -8.85 12.62 5.80
CA HIS A 15 -8.22 12.91 7.08
C HIS A 15 -9.15 12.56 8.26
N MET A 16 -10.43 12.91 8.16
CA MET A 16 -11.44 12.56 9.19
C MET A 16 -11.64 11.05 9.27
N PHE A 17 -11.74 10.34 8.15
CA PHE A 17 -11.91 8.88 8.14
C PHE A 17 -10.73 8.15 8.76
N VAL A 18 -9.50 8.63 8.55
CA VAL A 18 -8.30 8.05 9.18
C VAL A 18 -8.25 8.33 10.68
N SER A 19 -8.48 9.57 11.07
CA SER A 19 -8.29 10.02 12.46
C SER A 19 -9.43 9.60 13.40
N GLN A 20 -10.69 9.66 12.93
CA GLN A 20 -11.88 9.42 13.74
C GLN A 20 -12.55 8.07 13.46
N GLY A 21 -12.16 7.42 12.37
CA GLY A 21 -12.75 6.16 11.88
C GLY A 21 -13.96 6.38 10.97
N ILE A 22 -14.05 5.54 9.95
CA ILE A 22 -15.03 5.68 8.85
C ILE A 22 -16.48 5.66 9.36
N LYS A 23 -16.78 4.79 10.35
CA LYS A 23 -18.14 4.65 10.89
C LYS A 23 -18.58 5.91 11.66
N SER A 24 -17.68 6.50 12.43
CA SER A 24 -17.96 7.62 13.34
C SER A 24 -18.24 8.92 12.63
N VAL A 25 -17.56 9.17 11.52
CA VAL A 25 -17.69 10.42 10.75
C VAL A 25 -19.03 10.46 10.00
N ARG A 26 -19.82 11.49 10.27
CA ARG A 26 -21.09 11.76 9.57
C ARG A 26 -20.88 12.77 8.45
N THR A 27 -21.77 12.77 7.47
CA THR A 27 -21.76 13.77 6.39
C THR A 27 -21.95 15.19 6.94
N ASP A 28 -22.71 15.33 8.02
CA ASP A 28 -22.92 16.60 8.71
C ASP A 28 -21.63 17.14 9.34
N ASP A 29 -20.82 16.27 9.93
CA ASP A 29 -19.53 16.64 10.53
C ASP A 29 -18.57 17.17 9.45
N ILE A 30 -18.55 16.50 8.29
CA ILE A 30 -17.74 16.92 7.15
C ILE A 30 -18.23 18.28 6.62
N ALA A 31 -19.55 18.45 6.46
CA ALA A 31 -20.15 19.70 5.98
C ALA A 31 -19.81 20.87 6.90
N GLN A 32 -19.96 20.68 8.22
CA GLN A 32 -19.65 21.67 9.23
C GLN A 32 -18.17 22.04 9.23
N GLN A 33 -17.28 21.05 9.21
CA GLN A 33 -15.82 21.30 9.26
C GLN A 33 -15.31 22.04 8.01
N LEU A 34 -15.97 21.85 6.87
CA LEU A 34 -15.58 22.47 5.59
C LEU A 34 -16.32 23.76 5.28
N GLY A 35 -17.32 24.13 6.09
CA GLY A 35 -18.16 25.31 5.86
C GLY A 35 -18.99 25.19 4.57
N VAL A 36 -19.42 23.97 4.21
CA VAL A 36 -20.30 23.70 3.06
C VAL A 36 -21.64 23.16 3.53
N SER A 37 -22.70 23.34 2.72
CA SER A 37 -23.99 22.75 3.08
C SER A 37 -23.99 21.24 2.88
N LYS A 38 -24.79 20.51 3.67
CA LYS A 38 -25.04 19.08 3.48
C LYS A 38 -25.58 18.79 2.07
N ARG A 39 -26.47 19.66 1.58
CA ARG A 39 -27.01 19.58 0.21
C ARG A 39 -25.89 19.59 -0.83
N THR A 40 -24.91 20.49 -0.68
CA THR A 40 -23.74 20.57 -1.57
C THR A 40 -22.94 19.27 -1.59
N LEU A 41 -22.74 18.63 -0.42
CA LEU A 41 -22.05 17.34 -0.38
C LEU A 41 -22.83 16.24 -1.12
N TYR A 42 -24.15 16.18 -0.94
CA TYR A 42 -24.98 15.21 -1.67
C TYR A 42 -25.01 15.45 -3.18
N GLU A 43 -25.09 16.71 -3.60
CA GLU A 43 -25.03 17.07 -5.03
C GLU A 43 -23.67 16.69 -5.68
N MET A 44 -22.57 16.72 -4.91
CA MET A 44 -21.23 16.42 -5.41
C MET A 44 -20.86 14.94 -5.39
N PHE A 45 -21.30 14.23 -4.40
CA PHE A 45 -20.79 12.88 -4.08
C PHE A 45 -21.89 11.82 -4.02
N GLY A 46 -23.16 12.20 -4.15
CA GLY A 46 -24.31 11.33 -4.01
C GLY A 46 -24.62 11.04 -2.54
N ASP A 47 -23.75 10.30 -1.89
CA ASP A 47 -23.88 9.92 -0.51
C ASP A 47 -22.50 9.80 0.19
N LYS A 48 -22.50 9.31 1.45
CA LYS A 48 -21.26 9.08 2.18
C LYS A 48 -20.39 8.00 1.53
N GLU A 49 -20.98 6.99 0.90
CA GLU A 49 -20.24 5.91 0.24
C GLU A 49 -19.50 6.42 -1.00
N GLY A 50 -20.16 7.28 -1.79
CA GLY A 50 -19.53 7.94 -2.94
C GLY A 50 -18.35 8.83 -2.53
N LEU A 51 -18.50 9.63 -1.47
CA LEU A 51 -17.40 10.42 -0.93
C LEU A 51 -16.28 9.55 -0.37
N LEU A 52 -16.62 8.50 0.36
CA LEU A 52 -15.66 7.54 0.93
C LEU A 52 -14.85 6.84 -0.17
N TYR A 53 -15.52 6.38 -1.23
CA TYR A 53 -14.86 5.76 -2.38
C TYR A 53 -13.83 6.71 -3.01
N LEU A 54 -14.23 7.96 -3.31
CA LEU A 54 -13.32 8.95 -3.91
C LEU A 54 -12.17 9.34 -2.98
N ALA A 55 -12.42 9.41 -1.66
CA ALA A 55 -11.38 9.68 -0.67
C ALA A 55 -10.34 8.56 -0.63
N MET A 56 -10.78 7.30 -0.66
CA MET A 56 -9.90 6.13 -0.68
C MET A 56 -9.13 6.00 -1.99
N GLU A 57 -9.80 6.25 -3.13
CA GLU A 57 -9.14 6.24 -4.44
C GLU A 57 -8.01 7.29 -4.50
N ARG A 58 -8.30 8.51 -4.06
CA ARG A 58 -7.31 9.59 -4.03
C ARG A 58 -6.16 9.30 -3.05
N TYR A 59 -6.45 8.71 -1.91
CA TYR A 59 -5.43 8.27 -0.96
C TYR A 59 -4.51 7.22 -1.57
N SER A 60 -5.08 6.23 -2.27
CA SER A 60 -4.31 5.21 -2.98
C SER A 60 -3.44 5.80 -4.10
N GLU A 61 -3.96 6.80 -4.83
CA GLU A 61 -3.19 7.49 -5.87
C GLU A 61 -2.01 8.28 -5.29
N ARG A 62 -2.22 9.00 -4.18
CA ARG A 62 -1.14 9.70 -3.47
C ARG A 62 -0.07 8.74 -2.96
N ASN A 63 -0.45 7.58 -2.46
CA ASN A 63 0.52 6.58 -2.05
C ASN A 63 1.35 6.08 -3.25
N ARG A 64 0.75 5.86 -4.43
CA ARG A 64 1.49 5.51 -5.65
C ARG A 64 2.47 6.61 -6.07
N GLN A 65 2.03 7.86 -6.06
CA GLN A 65 2.91 9.00 -6.36
C GLN A 65 4.09 9.06 -5.39
N ARG A 66 3.81 8.93 -4.09
CA ARG A 66 4.84 8.88 -3.05
C ARG A 66 5.82 7.72 -3.25
N TRP A 67 5.34 6.54 -3.66
CA TRP A 67 6.22 5.41 -3.98
C TRP A 67 7.09 5.70 -5.19
N ASN A 68 6.54 6.33 -6.23
CA ASN A 68 7.33 6.74 -7.40
C ASN A 68 8.42 7.75 -7.01
N GLU A 69 8.08 8.75 -6.18
CA GLU A 69 9.06 9.71 -5.65
C GLU A 69 10.11 9.02 -4.78
N LEU A 70 9.69 8.13 -3.88
CA LEU A 70 10.58 7.37 -3.01
C LEU A 70 11.59 6.53 -3.79
N THR A 71 11.17 5.96 -4.92
CA THR A 71 12.00 5.07 -5.74
C THR A 71 12.70 5.75 -6.92
N ALA A 72 12.55 7.07 -7.07
CA ALA A 72 13.11 7.81 -8.22
C ALA A 72 14.63 7.66 -8.35
N ASP A 73 15.34 7.59 -7.22
CA ASP A 73 16.80 7.45 -7.16
C ASP A 73 17.26 6.00 -6.91
N ALA A 74 16.36 5.02 -7.00
CA ALA A 74 16.73 3.61 -6.81
C ALA A 74 17.63 3.14 -7.97
N HIS A 75 18.72 2.45 -7.64
CA HIS A 75 19.71 1.98 -8.62
C HIS A 75 19.19 0.82 -9.48
N ASP A 76 18.23 0.07 -8.97
CA ASP A 76 17.60 -1.06 -9.66
C ASP A 76 16.20 -1.38 -9.10
N VAL A 77 15.48 -2.25 -9.79
CA VAL A 77 14.10 -2.62 -9.42
C VAL A 77 14.02 -3.34 -8.07
N LEU A 78 15.06 -4.04 -7.63
CA LEU A 78 15.10 -4.72 -6.34
C LEU A 78 15.24 -3.72 -5.20
N GLU A 79 16.10 -2.71 -5.35
CA GLU A 79 16.21 -1.62 -4.38
C GLU A 79 14.89 -0.85 -4.26
N ALA A 80 14.30 -0.45 -5.41
CA ALA A 80 12.98 0.19 -5.45
C ALA A 80 11.92 -0.64 -4.72
N MET A 81 11.90 -1.94 -4.94
CA MET A 81 10.99 -2.86 -4.27
C MET A 81 11.19 -2.85 -2.74
N PHE A 82 12.43 -2.98 -2.25
CA PHE A 82 12.69 -2.97 -0.80
C PHE A 82 12.30 -1.65 -0.14
N MET A 83 12.46 -0.52 -0.83
CA MET A 83 12.00 0.79 -0.36
C MET A 83 10.48 0.82 -0.19
N VAL A 84 9.73 0.37 -1.21
CA VAL A 84 8.25 0.29 -1.17
C VAL A 84 7.77 -0.69 -0.11
N LEU A 85 8.40 -1.86 0.04
CA LEU A 85 8.04 -2.84 1.06
C LEU A 85 8.19 -2.26 2.48
N GLY A 86 9.24 -1.49 2.72
CA GLY A 86 9.44 -0.76 3.97
C GLY A 86 8.27 0.17 4.28
N GLU A 87 7.90 1.00 3.33
CA GLU A 87 6.80 1.97 3.44
C GLU A 87 5.43 1.29 3.63
N VAL A 88 5.16 0.20 2.90
CA VAL A 88 3.92 -0.58 3.07
C VAL A 88 3.82 -1.12 4.50
N MET A 89 4.91 -1.63 5.06
CA MET A 89 4.91 -2.16 6.42
C MET A 89 4.82 -1.07 7.50
N ASP A 90 5.39 0.11 7.26
CA ASP A 90 5.27 1.25 8.17
C ASP A 90 3.81 1.74 8.29
N ASN A 91 3.03 1.61 7.22
CA ASN A 91 1.63 2.01 7.16
C ASN A 91 0.62 0.83 7.31
N ALA A 92 1.10 -0.39 7.58
CA ALA A 92 0.26 -1.61 7.57
C ALA A 92 -0.89 -1.55 8.58
N GLU A 93 -0.66 -1.04 9.80
CA GLU A 93 -1.70 -0.96 10.83
C GLU A 93 -2.84 -0.01 10.45
N VAL A 94 -2.51 1.17 9.91
CA VAL A 94 -3.52 2.14 9.45
C VAL A 94 -4.31 1.55 8.28
N SER A 95 -3.63 0.96 7.31
CA SER A 95 -4.23 0.32 6.14
C SER A 95 -5.16 -0.83 6.54
N ARG A 96 -4.75 -1.68 7.47
CA ARG A 96 -5.54 -2.79 8.00
C ARG A 96 -6.82 -2.30 8.65
N ARG A 97 -6.70 -1.38 9.61
CA ARG A 97 -7.86 -0.82 10.31
C ARG A 97 -8.86 -0.20 9.35
N MET A 98 -8.39 0.50 8.32
CA MET A 98 -9.25 1.07 7.30
C MET A 98 -9.95 0.01 6.46
N MET A 99 -9.23 -1.01 5.99
CA MET A 99 -9.79 -2.11 5.19
C MET A 99 -10.81 -2.94 5.98
N ASP A 100 -10.55 -3.22 7.25
CA ASP A 100 -11.48 -3.93 8.13
C ASP A 100 -12.77 -3.12 8.34
N ASN A 101 -12.66 -1.81 8.55
CA ASN A 101 -13.82 -0.92 8.66
C ASN A 101 -14.61 -0.85 7.35
N LEU A 102 -13.94 -0.72 6.21
CA LEU A 102 -14.59 -0.76 4.89
C LEU A 102 -15.34 -2.07 4.69
N LYS A 103 -14.65 -3.20 4.89
CA LYS A 103 -15.26 -4.52 4.72
C LYS A 103 -16.48 -4.73 5.61
N LYS A 104 -16.40 -4.26 6.87
CA LYS A 104 -17.47 -4.45 7.86
C LYS A 104 -18.69 -3.55 7.61
N PHE A 105 -18.48 -2.30 7.24
CA PHE A 105 -19.54 -1.27 7.23
C PHE A 105 -19.92 -0.78 5.83
N TYR A 106 -19.03 -0.97 4.84
CA TYR A 106 -19.18 -0.50 3.46
C TYR A 106 -18.65 -1.54 2.46
N PRO A 107 -19.21 -2.77 2.47
CA PRO A 107 -18.66 -3.88 1.69
C PRO A 107 -18.65 -3.62 0.19
N ALA A 108 -19.64 -2.90 -0.36
CA ALA A 108 -19.68 -2.52 -1.77
C ALA A 108 -18.51 -1.61 -2.18
N VAL A 109 -18.18 -0.62 -1.32
CA VAL A 109 -17.03 0.27 -1.51
C VAL A 109 -15.73 -0.52 -1.40
N HIS A 110 -15.61 -1.39 -0.37
CA HIS A 110 -14.45 -2.27 -0.19
C HIS A 110 -14.19 -3.10 -1.44
N ASP A 111 -15.21 -3.83 -1.93
CA ASP A 111 -15.05 -4.76 -3.05
C ASP A 111 -14.72 -4.03 -4.37
N LYS A 112 -15.27 -2.82 -4.57
CA LYS A 112 -14.94 -1.98 -5.72
C LYS A 112 -13.47 -1.54 -5.66
N LEU A 113 -13.01 -1.03 -4.52
CA LEU A 113 -11.61 -0.59 -4.33
C LEU A 113 -10.63 -1.76 -4.50
N MET A 114 -10.97 -2.95 -3.98
CA MET A 114 -10.13 -4.13 -4.11
C MET A 114 -9.99 -4.58 -5.57
N ARG A 115 -11.08 -4.61 -6.34
CA ARG A 115 -11.03 -4.95 -7.78
C ARG A 115 -10.18 -3.97 -8.58
N GLU A 116 -10.41 -2.68 -8.40
CA GLU A 116 -9.67 -1.63 -9.14
C GLU A 116 -8.21 -1.55 -8.71
N GLY A 117 -7.95 -1.67 -7.42
CA GLY A 117 -6.60 -1.72 -6.87
C GLY A 117 -5.81 -2.92 -7.39
N MET A 118 -6.45 -4.10 -7.49
CA MET A 118 -5.81 -5.29 -8.05
C MET A 118 -5.37 -5.06 -9.51
N VAL A 119 -6.21 -4.45 -10.35
CA VAL A 119 -5.87 -4.14 -11.75
C VAL A 119 -4.67 -3.21 -11.83
N LYS A 120 -4.70 -2.11 -11.06
CA LYS A 120 -3.60 -1.12 -11.04
C LYS A 120 -2.29 -1.71 -10.52
N ASN A 121 -2.36 -2.49 -9.43
CA ASN A 121 -1.17 -3.14 -8.85
C ASN A 121 -0.59 -4.22 -9.78
N ARG A 122 -1.44 -4.96 -10.49
CA ARG A 122 -0.99 -5.95 -11.48
C ARG A 122 -0.16 -5.33 -12.58
N THR A 123 -0.57 -4.17 -13.10
CA THR A 123 0.19 -3.44 -14.14
C THR A 123 1.55 -2.99 -13.62
N SER A 124 1.61 -2.42 -12.42
CA SER A 124 2.87 -1.96 -11.82
C SER A 124 3.82 -3.12 -11.51
N LEU A 125 3.31 -4.23 -10.95
CA LEU A 125 4.11 -5.41 -10.66
C LEU A 125 4.62 -6.09 -11.93
N ARG A 126 3.80 -6.13 -13.00
CA ARG A 126 4.23 -6.65 -14.31
C ARG A 126 5.40 -5.84 -14.86
N SER A 127 5.24 -4.52 -14.92
CA SER A 127 6.31 -3.62 -15.40
C SER A 127 7.61 -3.81 -14.61
N MET A 128 7.52 -3.95 -13.29
CA MET A 128 8.68 -4.20 -12.43
C MET A 128 9.36 -5.55 -12.74
N LEU A 129 8.58 -6.62 -12.92
CA LEU A 129 9.14 -7.94 -13.24
C LEU A 129 9.80 -7.95 -14.64
N GLU A 130 9.15 -7.32 -15.63
CA GLU A 130 9.67 -7.19 -16.98
C GLU A 130 10.99 -6.38 -17.00
N GLN A 131 11.06 -5.26 -16.31
CA GLN A 131 12.29 -4.48 -16.14
C GLN A 131 13.42 -5.30 -15.47
N GLY A 132 13.06 -6.10 -14.46
CA GLY A 132 14.03 -6.98 -13.79
C GLY A 132 14.55 -8.09 -14.70
N ILE A 133 13.73 -8.63 -15.60
CA ILE A 133 14.14 -9.60 -16.62
C ILE A 133 15.07 -8.92 -17.63
N GLU A 134 14.71 -7.75 -18.16
CA GLU A 134 15.52 -6.98 -19.10
C GLU A 134 16.89 -6.59 -18.51
N ALA A 135 16.94 -6.24 -17.22
CA ALA A 135 18.17 -5.93 -16.50
C ALA A 135 19.01 -7.18 -16.14
N GLY A 136 18.51 -8.39 -16.46
CA GLY A 136 19.15 -9.66 -16.13
C GLY A 136 19.19 -9.97 -14.64
N LEU A 137 18.26 -9.40 -13.85
CA LEU A 137 18.10 -9.67 -12.41
C LEU A 137 17.21 -10.87 -12.16
N PHE A 138 16.21 -11.07 -13.02
CA PHE A 138 15.28 -12.21 -12.94
C PHE A 138 15.48 -13.14 -14.14
N VAL A 139 15.19 -14.41 -13.94
CA VAL A 139 15.13 -15.39 -15.03
C VAL A 139 13.87 -15.13 -15.89
N ASN A 140 13.83 -15.63 -17.11
CA ASN A 140 12.72 -15.39 -18.04
C ASN A 140 11.79 -16.60 -18.24
N ASN A 141 11.99 -17.68 -17.48
CA ASN A 141 11.31 -18.96 -17.66
C ASN A 141 10.22 -19.23 -16.61
N PHE A 142 9.61 -18.20 -16.04
CA PHE A 142 8.49 -18.32 -15.11
C PHE A 142 7.22 -17.63 -15.64
N ASN A 143 6.08 -18.04 -15.12
CA ASN A 143 4.81 -17.41 -15.48
C ASN A 143 4.61 -16.11 -14.68
N ILE A 144 4.76 -14.97 -15.37
CA ILE A 144 4.66 -13.63 -14.76
C ILE A 144 3.28 -13.42 -14.10
N ASP A 145 2.18 -13.81 -14.75
CA ASP A 145 0.82 -13.62 -14.21
C ASP A 145 0.57 -14.42 -12.93
N LEU A 146 1.05 -15.65 -12.91
CA LEU A 146 0.99 -16.49 -11.70
C LEU A 146 1.83 -15.87 -10.58
N SER A 147 3.04 -15.42 -10.91
CA SER A 147 3.95 -14.77 -9.96
C SER A 147 3.36 -13.51 -9.34
N ILE A 148 2.72 -12.65 -10.15
CA ILE A 148 2.01 -11.47 -9.67
C ILE A 148 0.86 -11.88 -8.73
N SER A 149 0.10 -12.91 -9.07
CA SER A 149 -1.00 -13.40 -8.24
C SER A 149 -0.49 -13.91 -6.89
N VAL A 150 0.56 -14.73 -6.89
CA VAL A 150 1.18 -15.26 -5.66
C VAL A 150 1.70 -14.11 -4.79
N LEU A 151 2.45 -13.16 -5.37
CA LEU A 151 2.99 -12.01 -4.64
C LEU A 151 1.89 -11.16 -4.03
N TYR A 152 0.84 -10.85 -4.80
CA TYR A 152 -0.29 -10.04 -4.34
C TYR A 152 -1.04 -10.69 -3.19
N TYR A 153 -1.44 -11.97 -3.33
CA TYR A 153 -2.18 -12.67 -2.28
C TYR A 153 -1.35 -12.89 -1.03
N THR A 154 -0.06 -13.21 -1.19
CA THR A 154 0.86 -13.38 -0.06
C THR A 154 1.06 -12.07 0.70
N ALA A 155 1.35 -10.97 0.00
CA ALA A 155 1.48 -9.66 0.62
C ALA A 155 0.19 -9.22 1.32
N SER A 156 -0.97 -9.42 0.68
CA SER A 156 -2.28 -9.11 1.26
C SER A 156 -2.56 -9.93 2.52
N ALA A 157 -2.27 -11.23 2.53
CA ALA A 157 -2.48 -12.09 3.70
C ALA A 157 -1.69 -11.60 4.91
N ILE A 158 -0.42 -11.21 4.71
CA ILE A 158 0.45 -10.73 5.80
C ILE A 158 -0.05 -9.37 6.31
N VAL A 159 -0.32 -8.42 5.40
CA VAL A 159 -0.78 -7.07 5.78
C VAL A 159 -2.13 -7.12 6.49
N THR A 160 -3.03 -8.04 6.10
CA THR A 160 -4.37 -8.18 6.71
C THR A 160 -4.44 -9.14 7.90
N ARG A 161 -3.33 -9.76 8.31
CA ARG A 161 -3.25 -10.78 9.39
C ARG A 161 -4.22 -11.95 9.20
N ARG A 162 -4.55 -12.31 7.98
CA ARG A 162 -5.46 -13.42 7.74
C ARG A 162 -4.72 -14.75 7.91
N GLU A 163 -4.99 -15.43 9.01
CA GLU A 163 -4.63 -16.84 9.26
C GLU A 163 -3.13 -17.18 9.15
N LEU A 164 -2.25 -16.17 9.21
CA LEU A 164 -0.82 -16.42 9.19
C LEU A 164 -0.34 -16.72 10.62
N MET A 165 -0.11 -17.99 10.93
CA MET A 165 0.58 -18.38 12.15
C MET A 165 2.08 -18.09 11.99
N LEU A 166 2.55 -17.07 12.68
CA LEU A 166 3.98 -16.74 12.72
C LEU A 166 4.70 -17.59 13.77
N PRO A 167 5.95 -17.96 13.54
CA PRO A 167 6.81 -18.56 14.57
C PRO A 167 6.90 -17.64 15.80
N ASP A 168 7.05 -18.25 16.98
CA ASP A 168 7.20 -17.51 18.24
C ASP A 168 8.34 -16.49 18.16
N GLY A 169 8.05 -15.26 18.55
CA GLY A 169 9.01 -14.16 18.56
C GLY A 169 9.27 -13.48 17.20
N MET A 170 8.66 -13.96 16.10
CA MET A 170 8.79 -13.33 14.78
C MET A 170 7.79 -12.18 14.64
N SER A 171 8.26 -10.99 14.28
CA SER A 171 7.40 -9.88 13.94
C SER A 171 6.79 -10.02 12.54
N GLU A 172 5.60 -9.43 12.32
CA GLU A 172 4.95 -9.37 10.99
C GLU A 172 5.87 -8.77 9.92
N ARG A 173 6.62 -7.75 10.30
CA ARG A 173 7.59 -7.11 9.41
C ARG A 173 8.70 -8.07 8.99
N GLU A 174 9.26 -8.81 9.91
CA GLU A 174 10.30 -9.83 9.61
C GLU A 174 9.74 -10.92 8.71
N ALA A 175 8.54 -11.44 9.03
CA ALA A 175 7.86 -12.42 8.20
C ALA A 175 7.62 -11.90 6.78
N PHE A 176 7.11 -10.67 6.66
CA PHE A 176 6.84 -10.04 5.37
C PHE A 176 8.10 -9.92 4.52
N VAL A 177 9.16 -9.32 5.09
CA VAL A 177 10.44 -9.16 4.39
C VAL A 177 11.02 -10.51 3.99
N GLN A 178 10.97 -11.50 4.87
CA GLN A 178 11.52 -12.84 4.59
C GLN A 178 10.73 -13.56 3.49
N ILE A 179 9.41 -13.56 3.55
CA ILE A 179 8.57 -14.25 2.57
C ILE A 179 8.72 -13.60 1.19
N ILE A 180 8.65 -12.26 1.12
CA ILE A 180 8.80 -11.55 -0.15
C ILE A 180 10.23 -11.72 -0.71
N SER A 181 11.25 -11.66 0.13
CA SER A 181 12.63 -11.93 -0.30
C SER A 181 12.80 -13.33 -0.85
N ASN A 182 12.20 -14.34 -0.21
CA ASN A 182 12.27 -15.73 -0.68
C ASN A 182 11.56 -15.90 -2.02
N PHE A 183 10.43 -15.21 -2.24
CA PHE A 183 9.77 -15.20 -3.53
C PHE A 183 10.69 -14.66 -4.63
N PHE A 184 11.30 -13.49 -4.42
CA PHE A 184 12.20 -12.90 -5.41
C PHE A 184 13.47 -13.73 -5.62
N ARG A 185 14.01 -14.36 -4.58
CA ARG A 185 15.13 -15.30 -4.71
C ARG A 185 14.79 -16.44 -5.66
N GLY A 186 13.56 -16.96 -5.60
CA GLY A 186 13.09 -18.06 -6.45
C GLY A 186 13.04 -17.75 -7.94
N ILE A 187 12.98 -16.48 -8.32
CA ILE A 187 12.95 -16.04 -9.72
C ILE A 187 14.22 -15.27 -10.15
N SER A 188 15.22 -15.17 -9.27
CA SER A 188 16.43 -14.36 -9.51
C SER A 188 17.52 -15.14 -10.22
N THR A 189 18.29 -14.43 -11.05
CA THR A 189 19.61 -14.85 -11.51
C THR A 189 20.64 -14.75 -10.38
N ALA A 190 21.88 -15.21 -10.59
CA ALA A 190 22.98 -15.02 -9.63
C ALA A 190 23.22 -13.52 -9.33
N LYS A 191 23.10 -12.64 -10.33
CA LYS A 191 23.18 -11.19 -10.16
C LYS A 191 22.06 -10.65 -9.26
N GLY A 192 20.82 -11.09 -9.50
CA GLY A 192 19.66 -10.71 -8.68
C GLY A 192 19.79 -11.20 -7.24
N LEU A 193 20.26 -12.42 -7.02
CA LEU A 193 20.49 -12.97 -5.66
C LEU A 193 21.48 -12.11 -4.85
N GLN A 194 22.60 -11.70 -5.48
CA GLN A 194 23.58 -10.83 -4.83
C GLN A 194 22.96 -9.50 -4.41
N LEU A 195 22.17 -8.85 -5.29
CA LEU A 195 21.52 -7.59 -4.97
C LEU A 195 20.47 -7.73 -3.86
N ILE A 196 19.72 -8.85 -3.82
CA ILE A 196 18.79 -9.12 -2.71
C ILE A 196 19.55 -9.20 -1.39
N ASP A 197 20.69 -9.91 -1.35
CA ASP A 197 21.50 -10.03 -0.13
C ASP A 197 22.04 -8.68 0.33
N ASP A 198 22.51 -7.85 -0.58
CA ASP A 198 23.05 -6.54 -0.27
C ASP A 198 21.96 -5.57 0.21
N ASN A 199 20.78 -5.58 -0.42
CA ASN A 199 19.63 -4.80 0.04
C ASN A 199 19.11 -5.25 1.41
N LEU A 200 19.06 -6.55 1.69
CA LEU A 200 18.67 -7.07 3.00
C LEU A 200 19.65 -6.66 4.10
N LYS A 201 20.96 -6.64 3.83
CA LYS A 201 21.97 -6.12 4.78
C LYS A 201 21.73 -4.65 5.07
N ARG A 202 21.55 -3.80 4.04
CA ARG A 202 21.26 -2.36 4.21
C ARG A 202 19.98 -2.14 5.01
N TYR A 203 18.92 -2.86 4.70
CA TYR A 203 17.65 -2.79 5.42
C TYR A 203 17.77 -3.12 6.90
N ARG A 204 18.58 -4.15 7.27
CA ARG A 204 18.85 -4.52 8.67
C ARG A 204 19.64 -3.46 9.40
N LEU A 205 20.68 -2.89 8.77
CA LEU A 205 21.53 -1.86 9.33
C LEU A 205 20.78 -0.55 9.60
N SER A 206 19.90 -0.13 8.69
CA SER A 206 19.09 1.08 8.86
C SER A 206 18.17 1.02 10.08
N LYS A 207 17.71 -0.17 10.48
CA LYS A 207 16.85 -0.37 11.66
C LYS A 207 17.60 -0.47 12.98
N THR A 208 18.84 -0.92 12.96
CA THR A 208 19.68 -0.95 14.17
C THR A 208 20.13 0.44 14.57
N GLY A 209 20.36 1.34 13.59
CA GLY A 209 20.72 2.76 13.84
C GLY A 209 19.60 3.59 14.46
N ASN A 210 18.34 3.31 14.15
CA ASN A 210 17.18 4.06 14.67
C ASN A 210 16.81 3.68 16.12
N LYS A 211 17.31 2.57 16.66
CA LYS A 211 17.14 2.20 18.08
C LYS A 211 18.12 2.95 19.01
N LEU A 212 19.21 3.51 18.47
CA LEU A 212 20.24 4.22 19.26
C LEU A 212 19.94 5.69 19.53
N ASN A 213 18.91 6.28 18.91
CA ASN A 213 18.57 7.71 19.05
C ASN A 213 17.33 8.02 19.90
N LEU A 214 16.74 7.03 20.60
CA LEU A 214 15.57 7.24 21.47
C LEU A 214 15.89 7.36 22.97
N ASP A 215 17.20 7.34 23.34
CA ASP A 215 17.66 7.53 24.73
C ASP A 215 18.62 8.74 24.86
N ARG A 216 18.23 9.90 24.31
CA ARG A 216 18.86 11.17 24.65
C ARG A 216 17.83 12.31 24.75
#